data_0922f3cf5eac381d458024f808741b3c
#
_entry.id   0922f3cf5eac381d458024f808741b3c
#
_cell.length_a   1.000
_cell.length_b   1.000
_cell.length_c   1.000
_cell.angle_alpha   90.00
_cell.angle_beta   90.00
_cell.angle_gamma   90.00
#
_symmetry.space_group_name_H-M   'P 1'
#
loop_
_entity.id
_entity.type
_entity.pdbx_description
1 polymer ?
#
loop_
_entity_poly.entity_id
_entity_poly.type
_entity_poly.pdbx_seq_one_letter_code
_entity_poly.pdbx_strand_id
1 'polypeptide(L)'
;MKYYAVKVGKKIGIFETWPECQAAIAGFKKPVFKSFLTKAEAECFLKGTDYWQSVVEKDLKAGYLVAFTDGSFSKELTKFSYGVHLILPNGQKQNISGCRADREFLKTANVAGEVFGVIEALKWAKENGFKKIKIYHDYQGLARWITSEWSAYSKISLMYVEFWASIKPEFNEIKFQKVPSHSNISFNDVADKLAKEALAK
;
A
#
# COMPACT_ATOMS: atom_id res chain seq x y z
N MET A 1 3.21 18.68 5.76
CA MET A 1 4.59 18.98 6.19
C MET A 1 5.48 17.85 5.72
N LYS A 2 6.72 18.14 5.27
CA LYS A 2 7.70 17.12 4.87
C LYS A 2 8.90 17.21 5.80
N TYR A 3 9.54 16.07 6.06
CA TYR A 3 10.79 15.98 6.80
C TYR A 3 11.91 15.60 5.84
N TYR A 4 13.04 16.27 5.96
CA TYR A 4 14.22 16.05 5.10
C TYR A 4 15.35 15.48 5.97
N ALA A 5 15.74 14.24 5.70
CA ALA A 5 16.83 13.59 6.43
C ALA A 5 18.12 13.64 5.59
N VAL A 6 19.19 14.14 6.17
CA VAL A 6 20.54 14.15 5.59
C VAL A 6 21.37 13.11 6.34
N LYS A 7 21.68 11.99 5.65
CA LYS A 7 22.50 10.89 6.18
C LYS A 7 24.00 11.13 5.96
N VAL A 8 24.33 11.81 4.86
CA VAL A 8 25.70 12.20 4.51
C VAL A 8 25.67 13.63 3.98
N GLY A 9 26.37 14.54 4.63
CA GLY A 9 26.39 15.98 4.30
C GLY A 9 27.23 16.78 5.28
N LYS A 10 27.24 18.10 5.16
CA LYS A 10 27.91 19.00 6.12
C LYS A 10 27.27 18.91 7.51
N LYS A 11 25.95 18.75 7.57
CA LYS A 11 25.21 18.59 8.81
C LYS A 11 24.26 17.40 8.67
N ILE A 12 24.49 16.34 9.44
CA ILE A 12 23.64 15.16 9.50
C ILE A 12 22.46 15.48 10.42
N GLY A 13 21.23 15.10 10.02
CA GLY A 13 20.05 15.34 10.85
C GLY A 13 18.76 15.34 10.05
N ILE A 14 17.67 15.69 10.75
CA ILE A 14 16.34 15.84 10.18
C ILE A 14 15.99 17.33 10.21
N PHE A 15 15.52 17.82 9.09
CA PHE A 15 15.14 19.22 8.86
C PHE A 15 13.68 19.29 8.44
N GLU A 16 12.96 20.33 8.86
CA GLU A 16 11.55 20.50 8.56
C GLU A 16 11.29 21.33 7.30
N THR A 17 12.32 22.00 6.81
CA THR A 17 12.26 22.83 5.60
C THR A 17 13.32 22.44 4.58
N TRP A 18 13.01 22.65 3.29
CA TRP A 18 13.97 22.42 2.22
C TRP A 18 15.19 23.34 2.29
N PRO A 19 15.07 24.66 2.58
CA PRO A 19 16.24 25.53 2.74
C PRO A 19 17.24 25.04 3.80
N GLU A 20 16.77 24.54 4.95
CA GLU A 20 17.66 23.98 5.99
C GLU A 20 18.39 22.73 5.48
N CYS A 21 17.68 21.83 4.81
CA CYS A 21 18.27 20.65 4.20
C CYS A 21 19.31 21.05 3.14
N GLN A 22 18.97 22.01 2.29
CA GLN A 22 19.86 22.52 1.25
C GLN A 22 21.15 23.11 1.85
N ALA A 23 21.07 23.88 2.92
CA ALA A 23 22.22 24.38 3.63
C ALA A 23 23.10 23.25 4.21
N ALA A 24 22.49 22.19 4.70
CA ALA A 24 23.17 21.03 5.26
C ALA A 24 23.94 20.19 4.21
N ILE A 25 23.60 20.30 2.93
CA ILE A 25 24.24 19.55 1.83
C ILE A 25 25.07 20.42 0.89
N ALA A 26 24.89 21.74 0.91
CA ALA A 26 25.51 22.68 -0.03
C ALA A 26 27.05 22.55 -0.07
N GLY A 27 27.59 22.30 -1.27
CA GLY A 27 29.03 22.12 -1.48
C GLY A 27 29.63 20.83 -0.88
N PHE A 28 28.81 19.89 -0.39
CA PHE A 28 29.28 18.59 0.05
C PHE A 28 29.38 17.62 -1.13
N LYS A 29 30.46 16.87 -1.25
CA LYS A 29 30.63 15.91 -2.34
C LYS A 29 29.84 14.64 -2.10
N LYS A 30 28.89 14.32 -2.99
CA LYS A 30 27.99 13.16 -2.92
C LYS A 30 27.15 13.09 -1.62
N PRO A 31 26.29 14.09 -1.34
CA PRO A 31 25.43 14.04 -0.18
C PRO A 31 24.38 12.93 -0.34
N VAL A 32 23.99 12.32 0.79
CA VAL A 32 22.92 11.32 0.85
C VAL A 32 21.79 11.89 1.70
N PHE A 33 20.70 12.21 1.07
CA PHE A 33 19.51 12.78 1.71
C PHE A 33 18.24 12.32 1.03
N LYS A 34 17.12 12.35 1.77
CA LYS A 34 15.78 11.99 1.25
C LYS A 34 14.69 12.74 2.03
N SER A 35 13.55 13.01 1.38
CA SER A 35 12.36 13.58 2.03
C SER A 35 11.36 12.50 2.42
N PHE A 36 10.66 12.71 3.54
CA PHE A 36 9.70 11.78 4.13
C PHE A 36 8.42 12.52 4.52
N LEU A 37 7.32 11.79 4.66
CA LEU A 37 6.05 12.34 5.14
C LEU A 37 5.98 12.35 6.67
N THR A 38 6.71 11.46 7.34
CA THR A 38 6.75 11.38 8.80
C THR A 38 8.18 11.49 9.33
N LYS A 39 8.31 11.98 10.56
CA LYS A 39 9.59 12.07 11.25
C LYS A 39 10.17 10.68 11.54
N ALA A 40 9.30 9.70 11.85
CA ALA A 40 9.71 8.33 12.12
C ALA A 40 10.38 7.65 10.91
N GLU A 41 9.87 7.88 9.69
CA GLU A 41 10.53 7.41 8.46
C GLU A 41 11.91 8.06 8.28
N ALA A 42 12.02 9.37 8.54
CA ALA A 42 13.27 10.10 8.46
C ALA A 42 14.30 9.59 9.49
N GLU A 43 13.87 9.27 10.70
CA GLU A 43 14.72 8.68 11.76
C GLU A 43 15.23 7.28 11.37
N CYS A 44 14.35 6.44 10.81
CA CYS A 44 14.74 5.11 10.32
C CYS A 44 15.76 5.21 9.19
N PHE A 45 15.58 6.16 8.25
CA PHE A 45 16.54 6.40 7.18
C PHE A 45 17.94 6.77 7.73
N LEU A 46 18.01 7.66 8.73
CA LEU A 46 19.28 8.01 9.37
C LEU A 46 19.95 6.81 10.03
N LYS A 47 19.16 5.99 10.72
CA LYS A 47 19.64 4.76 11.39
C LYS A 47 20.03 3.65 10.39
N GLY A 48 19.60 3.76 9.12
CA GLY A 48 19.79 2.71 8.12
C GLY A 48 18.85 1.52 8.31
N THR A 49 17.72 1.72 9.02
CA THR A 49 16.68 0.72 9.21
C THR A 49 15.50 0.99 8.28
N ASP A 50 14.77 -0.06 7.91
CA ASP A 50 13.55 0.07 7.13
C ASP A 50 12.36 0.32 8.06
N TYR A 51 11.76 1.52 7.95
CA TYR A 51 10.59 1.90 8.73
C TYR A 51 9.42 0.94 8.47
N TRP A 52 9.13 0.63 7.22
CA TRP A 52 7.98 -0.20 6.87
C TRP A 52 8.17 -1.66 7.30
N GLN A 53 9.40 -2.17 7.27
CA GLN A 53 9.73 -3.47 7.85
C GLN A 53 9.36 -3.50 9.34
N SER A 54 9.76 -2.48 10.10
CA SER A 54 9.46 -2.41 11.54
C SER A 54 7.96 -2.29 11.85
N VAL A 55 7.21 -1.57 11.00
CA VAL A 55 5.76 -1.45 11.11
C VAL A 55 5.07 -2.79 10.85
N VAL A 56 5.45 -3.48 9.76
CA VAL A 56 4.92 -4.80 9.40
C VAL A 56 5.21 -5.82 10.51
N GLU A 57 6.44 -5.86 11.02
CA GLU A 57 6.80 -6.77 12.13
C GLU A 57 5.94 -6.54 13.38
N LYS A 58 5.63 -5.28 13.70
CA LYS A 58 4.73 -4.95 14.81
C LYS A 58 3.32 -5.47 14.57
N ASP A 59 2.80 -5.33 13.34
CA ASP A 59 1.46 -5.81 13.00
C ASP A 59 1.39 -7.35 13.04
N LEU A 60 2.41 -8.03 12.53
CA LEU A 60 2.51 -9.50 12.60
C LEU A 60 2.54 -10.00 14.06
N LYS A 61 3.32 -9.34 14.93
CA LYS A 61 3.36 -9.64 16.38
C LYS A 61 2.02 -9.39 17.07
N ALA A 62 1.20 -8.45 16.57
CA ALA A 62 -0.16 -8.20 17.04
C ALA A 62 -1.20 -9.20 16.48
N GLY A 63 -0.75 -10.19 15.69
CA GLY A 63 -1.56 -11.27 15.14
C GLY A 63 -2.34 -10.90 13.87
N TYR A 64 -1.97 -9.81 13.19
CA TYR A 64 -2.58 -9.49 11.90
C TYR A 64 -1.98 -10.32 10.77
N LEU A 65 -2.84 -10.81 9.88
CA LEU A 65 -2.45 -11.04 8.50
C LEU A 65 -2.18 -9.67 7.86
N VAL A 66 -1.01 -9.48 7.28
CA VAL A 66 -0.66 -8.24 6.58
C VAL A 66 -0.84 -8.45 5.07
N ALA A 67 -1.55 -7.55 4.40
CA ALA A 67 -1.76 -7.57 2.97
C ALA A 67 -1.30 -6.24 2.34
N PHE A 68 -0.45 -6.30 1.32
CA PHE A 68 -0.19 -5.19 0.42
C PHE A 68 -0.93 -5.43 -0.88
N THR A 69 -1.71 -4.45 -1.33
CA THR A 69 -2.53 -4.55 -2.54
C THR A 69 -2.19 -3.43 -3.50
N ASP A 70 -2.18 -3.74 -4.78
CA ASP A 70 -1.96 -2.78 -5.85
C ASP A 70 -2.76 -3.18 -7.10
N GLY A 71 -3.15 -2.20 -7.90
CA GLY A 71 -3.87 -2.38 -9.14
C GLY A 71 -3.07 -1.89 -10.34
N SER A 72 -3.30 -2.50 -11.49
CA SER A 72 -2.73 -2.04 -12.76
C SER A 72 -3.79 -2.06 -13.86
N PHE A 73 -3.59 -1.25 -14.89
CA PHE A 73 -4.49 -1.15 -16.03
C PHE A 73 -3.71 -0.99 -17.33
N SER A 74 -4.10 -1.74 -18.34
CA SER A 74 -3.64 -1.55 -19.71
C SER A 74 -4.79 -1.07 -20.59
N LYS A 75 -4.64 0.15 -21.10
CA LYS A 75 -5.60 0.71 -22.08
C LYS A 75 -5.57 -0.06 -23.39
N GLU A 76 -4.42 -0.51 -23.82
CA GLU A 76 -4.22 -1.27 -25.06
C GLU A 76 -4.92 -2.63 -24.98
N LEU A 77 -4.74 -3.36 -23.88
CA LEU A 77 -5.38 -4.66 -23.67
C LEU A 77 -6.82 -4.55 -23.19
N THR A 78 -7.28 -3.34 -22.82
CA THR A 78 -8.60 -3.10 -22.25
C THR A 78 -8.86 -4.03 -21.04
N LYS A 79 -7.84 -4.20 -20.21
CA LYS A 79 -7.85 -5.08 -19.03
C LYS A 79 -7.30 -4.34 -17.82
N PHE A 80 -7.77 -4.74 -16.65
CA PHE A 80 -7.17 -4.36 -15.39
C PHE A 80 -6.76 -5.59 -14.60
N SER A 81 -5.82 -5.42 -13.71
CA SER A 81 -5.27 -6.49 -12.91
C SER A 81 -5.08 -6.05 -11.47
N TYR A 82 -4.85 -7.01 -10.62
CA TYR A 82 -4.52 -6.80 -9.22
C TYR A 82 -3.37 -7.69 -8.79
N GLY A 83 -2.62 -7.21 -7.82
CA GLY A 83 -1.59 -7.95 -7.10
C GLY A 83 -1.80 -7.82 -5.60
N VAL A 84 -1.62 -8.92 -4.88
CA VAL A 84 -1.72 -9.01 -3.43
C VAL A 84 -0.50 -9.74 -2.89
N HIS A 85 0.21 -9.10 -1.99
CA HIS A 85 1.31 -9.69 -1.25
C HIS A 85 0.90 -9.86 0.22
N LEU A 86 0.70 -11.11 0.64
CA LEU A 86 0.30 -11.47 2.00
C LEU A 86 1.52 -11.88 2.81
N ILE A 87 1.57 -11.43 4.06
CA ILE A 87 2.56 -11.84 5.05
C ILE A 87 1.80 -12.35 6.27
N LEU A 88 1.99 -13.63 6.58
CA LEU A 88 1.32 -14.31 7.67
C LEU A 88 2.02 -14.02 9.01
N PRO A 89 1.35 -14.14 10.16
CA PRO A 89 1.97 -13.93 11.48
C PRO A 89 3.22 -14.80 11.75
N ASN A 90 3.32 -15.96 11.09
CA ASN A 90 4.48 -16.85 11.17
C ASN A 90 5.64 -16.45 10.21
N GLY A 91 5.49 -15.36 9.46
CA GLY A 91 6.46 -14.86 8.50
C GLY A 91 6.38 -15.50 7.10
N GLN A 92 5.52 -16.48 6.90
CA GLN A 92 5.29 -17.04 5.56
C GLN A 92 4.65 -15.97 4.66
N LYS A 93 4.94 -16.08 3.36
CA LYS A 93 4.44 -15.16 2.34
C LYS A 93 3.57 -15.90 1.33
N GLN A 94 2.47 -15.28 0.92
CA GLN A 94 1.59 -15.76 -0.14
C GLN A 94 1.32 -14.63 -1.12
N ASN A 95 1.36 -14.94 -2.41
CA ASN A 95 1.06 -13.99 -3.47
C ASN A 95 -0.19 -14.40 -4.21
N ILE A 96 -1.04 -13.43 -4.53
CA ILE A 96 -2.23 -13.60 -5.34
C ILE A 96 -2.19 -12.54 -6.43
N SER A 97 -2.54 -12.89 -7.64
CA SER A 97 -2.72 -11.92 -8.72
C SER A 97 -3.74 -12.42 -9.73
N GLY A 98 -4.37 -11.50 -10.41
CA GLY A 98 -5.32 -11.83 -11.47
C GLY A 98 -5.56 -10.67 -12.42
N CYS A 99 -6.10 -10.99 -13.58
CA CYS A 99 -6.41 -10.06 -14.63
C CYS A 99 -7.87 -10.20 -15.03
N ARG A 100 -8.53 -9.07 -15.33
CA ARG A 100 -9.96 -9.01 -15.65
C ARG A 100 -10.22 -8.04 -16.80
N ALA A 101 -11.30 -8.35 -17.58
CA ALA A 101 -11.75 -7.53 -18.69
C ALA A 101 -13.26 -7.16 -18.57
N ASP A 102 -13.72 -6.97 -17.33
CA ASP A 102 -15.14 -6.65 -17.07
C ASP A 102 -15.48 -5.28 -17.63
N ARG A 103 -16.26 -5.26 -18.71
CA ARG A 103 -16.60 -4.05 -19.49
C ARG A 103 -17.24 -2.96 -18.64
N GLU A 104 -17.99 -3.33 -17.62
CA GLU A 104 -18.67 -2.40 -16.72
C GLU A 104 -17.71 -1.58 -15.83
N PHE A 105 -16.48 -2.06 -15.60
CA PHE A 105 -15.48 -1.41 -14.78
C PHE A 105 -14.36 -0.72 -15.56
N LEU A 106 -14.35 -0.84 -16.90
CA LEU A 106 -13.27 -0.29 -17.73
C LEU A 106 -13.13 1.25 -17.62
N LYS A 107 -14.23 1.97 -17.37
CA LYS A 107 -14.17 3.43 -17.15
C LYS A 107 -13.45 3.82 -15.86
N THR A 108 -13.33 2.90 -14.92
CA THR A 108 -12.67 3.05 -13.61
C THR A 108 -11.61 1.96 -13.39
N ALA A 109 -11.01 1.48 -14.47
CA ALA A 109 -10.17 0.28 -14.46
C ALA A 109 -8.93 0.41 -13.54
N ASN A 110 -8.33 1.59 -13.45
CA ASN A 110 -7.26 1.88 -12.49
C ASN A 110 -7.70 1.68 -11.03
N VAL A 111 -8.96 2.02 -10.72
CA VAL A 111 -9.54 1.83 -9.38
C VAL A 111 -10.04 0.41 -9.20
N ALA A 112 -10.52 -0.22 -10.28
CA ALA A 112 -11.01 -1.60 -10.22
C ALA A 112 -9.92 -2.57 -9.80
N GLY A 113 -8.70 -2.43 -10.31
CA GLY A 113 -7.55 -3.25 -9.88
C GLY A 113 -7.33 -3.17 -8.37
N GLU A 114 -7.31 -1.96 -7.81
CA GLU A 114 -7.16 -1.75 -6.36
C GLU A 114 -8.27 -2.41 -5.55
N VAL A 115 -9.53 -2.23 -5.98
CA VAL A 115 -10.70 -2.83 -5.32
C VAL A 115 -10.62 -4.35 -5.33
N PHE A 116 -10.31 -4.96 -6.49
CA PHE A 116 -10.20 -6.42 -6.60
C PHE A 116 -9.03 -6.97 -5.80
N GLY A 117 -7.92 -6.23 -5.68
CA GLY A 117 -6.82 -6.61 -4.79
C GLY A 117 -7.29 -6.76 -3.33
N VAL A 118 -8.06 -5.80 -2.82
CA VAL A 118 -8.64 -5.88 -1.46
C VAL A 118 -9.65 -7.01 -1.34
N ILE A 119 -10.54 -7.18 -2.32
CA ILE A 119 -11.54 -8.25 -2.33
C ILE A 119 -10.87 -9.62 -2.22
N GLU A 120 -9.85 -9.87 -3.03
CA GLU A 120 -9.15 -11.16 -3.05
C GLU A 120 -8.32 -11.39 -1.79
N ALA A 121 -7.71 -10.33 -1.22
CA ALA A 121 -7.05 -10.41 0.08
C ALA A 121 -8.03 -10.83 1.20
N LEU A 122 -9.22 -10.24 1.25
CA LEU A 122 -10.25 -10.55 2.25
C LEU A 122 -10.84 -11.94 2.07
N LYS A 123 -11.12 -12.36 0.82
CA LYS A 123 -11.59 -13.72 0.53
C LYS A 123 -10.57 -14.76 0.99
N TRP A 124 -9.33 -14.60 0.60
CA TRP A 124 -8.26 -15.52 0.98
C TRP A 124 -8.09 -15.59 2.51
N ALA A 125 -8.12 -14.44 3.18
CA ALA A 125 -8.04 -14.37 4.63
C ALA A 125 -9.18 -15.14 5.32
N LYS A 126 -10.43 -14.97 4.85
CA LYS A 126 -11.59 -15.71 5.34
C LYS A 126 -11.44 -17.22 5.14
N GLU A 127 -11.08 -17.64 3.92
CA GLU A 127 -10.91 -19.06 3.56
C GLU A 127 -9.82 -19.76 4.38
N ASN A 128 -8.78 -19.01 4.79
CA ASN A 128 -7.69 -19.51 5.61
C ASN A 128 -7.85 -19.24 7.12
N GLY A 129 -9.05 -18.82 7.55
CA GLY A 129 -9.41 -18.69 8.97
C GLY A 129 -8.84 -17.50 9.70
N PHE A 130 -8.25 -16.52 8.99
CA PHE A 130 -7.75 -15.30 9.61
C PHE A 130 -8.89 -14.39 10.06
N LYS A 131 -8.84 -13.94 11.31
CA LYS A 131 -9.85 -13.06 11.92
C LYS A 131 -9.37 -11.62 12.07
N LYS A 132 -8.08 -11.36 11.86
CA LYS A 132 -7.49 -10.01 11.88
C LYS A 132 -6.66 -9.81 10.64
N ILE A 133 -6.95 -8.76 9.89
CA ILE A 133 -6.18 -8.38 8.69
C ILE A 133 -5.89 -6.88 8.68
N LYS A 134 -4.68 -6.52 8.26
CA LYS A 134 -4.32 -5.14 7.97
C LYS A 134 -3.90 -5.01 6.52
N ILE A 135 -4.60 -4.13 5.80
CA ILE A 135 -4.46 -3.92 4.36
C ILE A 135 -3.72 -2.61 4.13
N TYR A 136 -2.57 -2.70 3.47
CA TYR A 136 -1.75 -1.59 3.03
C TYR A 136 -2.06 -1.31 1.56
N HIS A 137 -2.39 -0.06 1.25
CA HIS A 137 -2.85 0.36 -0.07
C HIS A 137 -2.48 1.83 -0.33
N ASP A 138 -2.46 2.26 -1.56
CA ASP A 138 -2.16 3.65 -1.90
C ASP A 138 -3.39 4.47 -2.35
N TYR A 139 -4.51 3.82 -2.73
CA TYR A 139 -5.74 4.49 -3.14
C TYR A 139 -6.69 4.78 -1.98
N GLN A 140 -6.90 6.05 -1.65
CA GLN A 140 -7.71 6.47 -0.50
C GLN A 140 -9.18 6.03 -0.55
N GLY A 141 -9.75 5.88 -1.74
CA GLY A 141 -11.14 5.50 -1.91
C GLY A 141 -11.52 4.18 -1.23
N LEU A 142 -10.58 3.23 -1.14
CA LEU A 142 -10.82 1.92 -0.53
C LEU A 142 -11.30 2.02 0.93
N ALA A 143 -10.66 2.85 1.75
CA ALA A 143 -11.07 3.07 3.12
C ALA A 143 -12.28 4.02 3.23
N ARG A 144 -12.30 5.09 2.42
CA ARG A 144 -13.28 6.16 2.57
C ARG A 144 -14.69 5.78 2.11
N TRP A 145 -14.83 4.88 1.14
CA TRP A 145 -16.14 4.37 0.74
C TRP A 145 -16.78 3.49 1.81
N ILE A 146 -16.02 2.63 2.46
CA ILE A 146 -16.54 1.74 3.51
C ILE A 146 -16.80 2.45 4.83
N THR A 147 -16.18 3.62 5.07
CA THR A 147 -16.46 4.48 6.23
C THR A 147 -17.52 5.54 5.94
N SER A 148 -18.06 5.58 4.72
CA SER A 148 -19.02 6.58 4.25
C SER A 148 -18.50 8.04 4.25
N GLU A 149 -17.17 8.22 4.37
CA GLU A 149 -16.54 9.54 4.19
C GLU A 149 -16.64 10.01 2.72
N TRP A 150 -16.64 9.07 1.79
CA TRP A 150 -16.93 9.31 0.37
C TRP A 150 -18.17 8.53 -0.04
N SER A 151 -19.05 9.20 -0.77
CA SER A 151 -20.20 8.53 -1.39
C SER A 151 -19.75 7.60 -2.52
N ALA A 152 -20.33 6.42 -2.58
CA ALA A 152 -20.12 5.48 -3.68
C ALA A 152 -21.13 5.76 -4.80
N TYR A 153 -20.65 6.07 -6.01
CA TYR A 153 -21.50 6.36 -7.18
C TYR A 153 -21.18 5.49 -8.38
N SER A 154 -19.93 5.07 -8.52
CA SER A 154 -19.53 4.21 -9.62
C SER A 154 -19.92 2.76 -9.36
N LYS A 155 -20.12 1.98 -10.43
CA LYS A 155 -20.44 0.56 -10.31
C LYS A 155 -19.42 -0.19 -9.44
N ILE A 156 -18.14 0.12 -9.59
CA ILE A 156 -17.08 -0.53 -8.82
C ILE A 156 -17.14 -0.15 -7.33
N SER A 157 -17.40 1.13 -7.00
CA SER A 157 -17.51 1.55 -5.60
C SER A 157 -18.77 1.01 -4.91
N LEU A 158 -19.91 0.94 -5.63
CA LEU A 158 -21.15 0.33 -5.13
C LEU A 158 -20.96 -1.15 -4.84
N MET A 159 -20.42 -1.92 -5.80
CA MET A 159 -20.11 -3.34 -5.64
C MET A 159 -19.16 -3.57 -4.45
N TYR A 160 -18.16 -2.71 -4.29
CA TYR A 160 -17.19 -2.83 -3.20
C TYR A 160 -17.83 -2.59 -1.83
N VAL A 161 -18.70 -1.59 -1.69
CA VAL A 161 -19.43 -1.33 -0.43
C VAL A 161 -20.38 -2.49 -0.10
N GLU A 162 -21.08 -3.06 -1.09
CA GLU A 162 -21.91 -4.24 -0.91
C GLU A 162 -21.09 -5.46 -0.47
N PHE A 163 -19.98 -5.74 -1.15
CA PHE A 163 -19.05 -6.79 -0.75
C PHE A 163 -18.53 -6.57 0.68
N TRP A 164 -18.14 -5.34 1.03
CA TRP A 164 -17.70 -5.00 2.37
C TRP A 164 -18.74 -5.31 3.43
N ALA A 165 -20.00 -4.96 3.23
CA ALA A 165 -21.08 -5.24 4.15
C ALA A 165 -21.25 -6.75 4.40
N SER A 166 -21.02 -7.58 3.38
CA SER A 166 -21.12 -9.04 3.48
C SER A 166 -19.91 -9.69 4.15
N ILE A 167 -18.70 -9.15 3.93
CA ILE A 167 -17.46 -9.80 4.39
C ILE A 167 -17.02 -9.34 5.78
N LYS A 168 -17.31 -8.09 6.17
CA LYS A 168 -16.87 -7.51 7.45
C LYS A 168 -17.25 -8.35 8.67
N PRO A 169 -18.47 -8.93 8.79
CA PRO A 169 -18.85 -9.75 9.95
C PRO A 169 -18.00 -11.00 10.16
N GLU A 170 -17.28 -11.45 9.14
CA GLU A 170 -16.41 -12.63 9.21
C GLU A 170 -15.10 -12.37 9.97
N PHE A 171 -14.78 -11.11 10.22
CA PHE A 171 -13.54 -10.66 10.84
C PHE A 171 -13.77 -9.98 12.19
N ASN A 172 -12.86 -10.23 13.13
CA ASN A 172 -12.82 -9.50 14.38
C ASN A 172 -12.29 -8.08 14.17
N GLU A 173 -11.32 -7.93 13.24
CA GLU A 173 -10.70 -6.63 12.97
C GLU A 173 -10.15 -6.56 11.54
N ILE A 174 -10.53 -5.52 10.80
CA ILE A 174 -9.96 -5.17 9.51
C ILE A 174 -9.44 -3.73 9.61
N LYS A 175 -8.16 -3.51 9.34
CA LYS A 175 -7.55 -2.17 9.30
C LYS A 175 -7.07 -1.84 7.89
N PHE A 176 -7.24 -0.59 7.52
CA PHE A 176 -6.67 0.00 6.30
C PHE A 176 -5.55 0.97 6.67
N GLN A 177 -4.43 0.84 5.99
CA GLN A 177 -3.28 1.72 6.16
C GLN A 177 -2.84 2.23 4.81
N LYS A 178 -3.00 3.53 4.60
CA LYS A 178 -2.48 4.15 3.38
C LYS A 178 -0.95 4.17 3.40
N VAL A 179 -0.35 3.73 2.29
CA VAL A 179 1.07 3.90 1.99
C VAL A 179 1.25 5.02 0.95
N PRO A 180 2.40 5.70 0.94
CA PRO A 180 2.71 6.65 -0.13
C PRO A 180 2.90 5.90 -1.45
N SER A 181 2.27 6.40 -2.53
CA SER A 181 2.46 5.86 -3.88
C SER A 181 3.92 6.05 -4.31
N HIS A 182 4.47 5.08 -5.04
CA HIS A 182 5.84 5.12 -5.59
C HIS A 182 6.94 5.43 -4.56
N SER A 183 6.82 4.92 -3.35
CA SER A 183 7.70 5.23 -2.23
C SER A 183 8.86 4.26 -2.01
N ASN A 184 9.09 3.31 -2.94
CA ASN A 184 10.08 2.23 -2.81
C ASN A 184 9.87 1.44 -1.49
N ILE A 185 8.63 1.17 -1.15
CA ILE A 185 8.28 0.25 -0.07
C ILE A 185 8.36 -1.16 -0.67
N SER A 186 9.38 -1.91 -0.27
CA SER A 186 9.68 -3.23 -0.86
C SER A 186 8.49 -4.18 -0.91
N PHE A 187 7.60 -4.13 0.08
CA PHE A 187 6.38 -4.94 0.11
C PHE A 187 5.32 -4.49 -0.91
N ASN A 188 5.16 -3.17 -1.08
CA ASN A 188 4.23 -2.63 -2.08
C ASN A 188 4.75 -2.85 -3.50
N ASP A 189 6.07 -2.78 -3.69
CA ASP A 189 6.71 -3.06 -4.98
C ASP A 189 6.44 -4.52 -5.43
N VAL A 190 6.28 -5.46 -4.50
CA VAL A 190 5.89 -6.84 -4.83
C VAL A 190 4.45 -6.88 -5.35
N ALA A 191 3.51 -6.19 -4.70
CA ALA A 191 2.11 -6.14 -5.14
C ALA A 191 1.98 -5.47 -6.52
N ASP A 192 2.66 -4.33 -6.75
CA ASP A 192 2.73 -3.63 -8.04
C ASP A 192 3.27 -4.55 -9.15
N LYS A 193 4.38 -5.25 -8.87
CA LYS A 193 4.96 -6.21 -9.82
C LYS A 193 3.99 -7.34 -10.16
N LEU A 194 3.30 -7.91 -9.17
CA LEU A 194 2.31 -8.96 -9.37
C LEU A 194 1.14 -8.48 -10.24
N ALA A 195 0.65 -7.25 -9.99
CA ALA A 195 -0.40 -6.65 -10.81
C ALA A 195 0.04 -6.46 -12.26
N LYS A 196 1.24 -5.94 -12.50
CA LYS A 196 1.81 -5.74 -13.85
C LYS A 196 2.04 -7.05 -14.58
N GLU A 197 2.60 -8.05 -13.92
CA GLU A 197 2.82 -9.39 -14.50
C GLU A 197 1.50 -10.10 -14.85
N ALA A 198 0.43 -9.86 -14.09
CA ALA A 198 -0.89 -10.41 -14.37
C ALA A 198 -1.52 -9.83 -15.65
N LEU A 199 -1.18 -8.59 -16.04
CA LEU A 199 -1.62 -8.01 -17.31
C LEU A 199 -0.93 -8.64 -18.54
N ALA A 200 0.29 -9.15 -18.36
CA ALA A 200 1.09 -9.72 -19.45
C ALA A 200 0.72 -11.19 -19.79
N LYS A 201 -0.15 -11.79 -18.98
CA LYS A 201 -0.70 -13.14 -19.18
C LYS A 201 -2.04 -13.10 -19.90
#